data_ab1ecc8283accbbde820d1b083f43581
#
_entry.id   ab1ecc8283accbbde820d1b083f43581
#
_cell.length_a   1.000
_cell.length_b   1.000
_cell.length_c   1.000
_cell.angle_alpha   90.00
_cell.angle_beta   90.00
_cell.angle_gamma   90.00
#
_symmetry.space_group_name_H-M   'P 1'
#
loop_
_entity.id
_entity.type
_entity.pdbx_description
1 polymer ?
#
loop_
_entity_poly.entity_id
_entity_poly.type
_entity_poly.pdbx_seq_one_letter_code
_entity_poly.pdbx_strand_id
1 'polypeptide(L)'
;MSVRAESDQLHELVDANAEVERIGTGFTFTEGPIWNPRGNFLLFSDMPGDTRRRWDEQSCITEVAKPSNKGNGMTLDAEGRLIVCEHVTSSVVRMDPDGTGGGREVLASHYESKELNSPNDVVVASDGSILFTDPTFGRMPGFGIERAQELDFQGVYRIPPGGGDPQLLVDDFVQPNGLCFSPDESLLYINDTDRAHIRVFDMEDDGSISKGRVLADGIGTGDLESGELVDGMKCDEHGYVWVTGPKGVWIFTPSGEYLGIVEIPEGVGNLHWGGPDWSWLFVPATTSLYRVATKTRGRREPFMS
;
A
#
# COMPACT_ATOMS: atom_id res chain seq x y z
N MET A 1 -1.49 -25.47 7.25
CA MET A 1 -1.62 -25.04 5.84
C MET A 1 -1.67 -23.54 5.87
N SER A 2 -0.93 -22.90 5.01
CA SER A 2 -0.85 -21.42 4.94
C SER A 2 -1.99 -20.77 4.13
N VAL A 3 -2.83 -21.57 3.48
CA VAL A 3 -4.00 -21.09 2.74
C VAL A 3 -5.27 -21.72 3.35
N ARG A 4 -6.16 -20.85 3.86
CA ARG A 4 -7.46 -21.24 4.37
C ARG A 4 -8.56 -20.69 3.45
N ALA A 5 -9.14 -21.57 2.66
CA ALA A 5 -10.18 -21.24 1.71
C ALA A 5 -11.57 -21.36 2.36
N GLU A 6 -12.40 -20.35 2.14
CA GLU A 6 -13.86 -20.40 2.37
C GLU A 6 -14.61 -20.70 1.04
N SER A 7 -13.90 -20.56 -0.08
CA SER A 7 -14.39 -20.89 -1.43
C SER A 7 -13.29 -21.59 -2.23
N ASP A 8 -13.66 -22.60 -3.02
CA ASP A 8 -12.75 -23.29 -3.94
C ASP A 8 -12.08 -22.34 -4.94
N GLN A 9 -12.72 -21.20 -5.22
CA GLN A 9 -12.20 -20.16 -6.11
C GLN A 9 -10.87 -19.58 -5.63
N LEU A 10 -10.60 -19.56 -4.31
CA LEU A 10 -9.29 -19.15 -3.80
C LEU A 10 -8.15 -20.01 -4.36
N HIS A 11 -8.41 -21.31 -4.59
CA HIS A 11 -7.39 -22.22 -5.12
C HIS A 11 -7.08 -22.02 -6.61
N GLU A 12 -7.87 -21.21 -7.31
CA GLU A 12 -7.57 -20.72 -8.66
C GLU A 12 -6.51 -19.59 -8.61
N LEU A 13 -6.44 -18.86 -7.49
CA LEU A 13 -5.56 -17.70 -7.28
C LEU A 13 -4.25 -18.06 -6.56
N VAL A 14 -4.30 -19.02 -5.64
CA VAL A 14 -3.14 -19.49 -4.86
C VAL A 14 -3.24 -20.99 -4.61
N ASP A 15 -2.12 -21.72 -4.65
CA ASP A 15 -2.13 -23.16 -4.38
C ASP A 15 -2.50 -23.44 -2.93
N ALA A 16 -3.32 -24.47 -2.68
CA ALA A 16 -3.71 -24.88 -1.34
C ALA A 16 -2.51 -25.21 -0.43
N ASN A 17 -1.39 -25.63 -1.02
CA ASN A 17 -0.15 -25.97 -0.34
C ASN A 17 0.93 -24.91 -0.57
N ALA A 18 0.58 -23.70 -1.02
CA ALA A 18 1.56 -22.64 -1.22
C ALA A 18 2.39 -22.43 0.05
N GLU A 19 3.70 -22.38 -0.09
CA GLU A 19 4.61 -22.11 1.00
C GLU A 19 4.72 -20.60 1.20
N VAL A 20 4.58 -20.15 2.45
CA VAL A 20 4.87 -18.79 2.87
C VAL A 20 6.32 -18.76 3.33
N GLU A 21 7.19 -18.26 2.47
CA GLU A 21 8.63 -18.20 2.70
C GLU A 21 9.02 -16.91 3.41
N ARG A 22 9.70 -17.00 4.55
CA ARG A 22 10.31 -15.84 5.21
C ARG A 22 11.67 -15.57 4.59
N ILE A 23 11.79 -14.47 3.84
CA ILE A 23 13.01 -14.08 3.12
C ILE A 23 13.86 -13.05 3.84
N GLY A 24 13.36 -12.51 4.96
CA GLY A 24 14.11 -11.61 5.84
C GLY A 24 13.44 -11.39 7.17
N THR A 25 14.22 -10.96 8.19
CA THR A 25 13.72 -10.67 9.54
C THR A 25 14.67 -9.72 10.29
N GLY A 26 14.24 -9.22 11.44
CA GLY A 26 15.02 -8.34 12.29
C GLY A 26 14.69 -6.85 12.07
N PHE A 27 13.51 -6.57 11.56
CA PHE A 27 12.99 -5.22 11.35
C PHE A 27 12.12 -4.79 12.53
N THR A 28 11.64 -3.53 12.48
CA THR A 28 10.77 -2.98 13.53
C THR A 28 9.30 -3.09 13.13
N PHE A 29 8.94 -2.53 12.00
CA PHE A 29 7.64 -2.67 11.34
C PHE A 29 7.81 -2.38 9.86
N THR A 30 7.51 -3.38 9.01
CA THR A 30 7.79 -3.28 7.57
C THR A 30 6.54 -2.95 6.77
N GLU A 31 6.71 -2.03 5.82
CA GLU A 31 5.66 -1.39 5.04
C GLU A 31 6.09 -1.07 3.61
N GLY A 32 5.13 -0.57 2.80
CA GLY A 32 5.32 0.09 1.52
C GLY A 32 6.14 -0.70 0.50
N PRO A 33 5.82 -1.98 0.25
CA PRO A 33 6.58 -2.76 -0.72
C PRO A 33 6.32 -2.25 -2.14
N ILE A 34 7.37 -2.14 -2.93
CA ILE A 34 7.28 -1.88 -4.37
C ILE A 34 8.35 -2.68 -5.13
N TRP A 35 7.93 -3.42 -6.13
CA TRP A 35 8.84 -4.13 -7.02
C TRP A 35 9.32 -3.21 -8.14
N ASN A 36 10.64 -3.10 -8.30
CA ASN A 36 11.25 -2.42 -9.45
C ASN A 36 11.59 -3.43 -10.54
N PRO A 37 10.81 -3.53 -11.63
CA PRO A 37 11.04 -4.52 -12.67
C PRO A 37 12.30 -4.25 -13.50
N ARG A 38 12.72 -2.98 -13.62
CA ARG A 38 13.94 -2.60 -14.36
C ARG A 38 15.20 -3.04 -13.64
N GLY A 39 15.17 -2.99 -12.30
CA GLY A 39 16.29 -3.36 -11.45
C GLY A 39 16.18 -4.79 -10.88
N ASN A 40 15.03 -5.44 -11.06
CA ASN A 40 14.71 -6.76 -10.52
C ASN A 40 14.93 -6.87 -9.02
N PHE A 41 14.38 -5.91 -8.26
CA PHE A 41 14.46 -5.87 -6.80
C PHE A 41 13.18 -5.31 -6.17
N LEU A 42 12.98 -5.64 -4.90
CA LEU A 42 11.95 -5.07 -4.05
C LEU A 42 12.54 -3.94 -3.20
N LEU A 43 11.87 -2.80 -3.13
CA LEU A 43 12.06 -1.84 -2.04
C LEU A 43 10.95 -2.04 -1.01
N PHE A 44 11.27 -1.79 0.25
CA PHE A 44 10.29 -1.74 1.34
C PHE A 44 10.79 -0.82 2.46
N SER A 45 9.86 -0.35 3.27
CA SER A 45 10.14 0.53 4.40
C SER A 45 10.25 -0.29 5.69
N ASP A 46 11.26 -0.06 6.51
CA ASP A 46 11.30 -0.41 7.93
C ASP A 46 10.99 0.91 8.67
N MET A 47 9.71 1.23 8.74
CA MET A 47 9.22 2.58 8.94
C MET A 47 9.56 3.15 10.32
N PRO A 48 9.30 2.49 11.48
CA PRO A 48 9.76 3.00 12.77
C PRO A 48 11.28 3.02 12.90
N GLY A 49 11.98 2.12 12.20
CA GLY A 49 13.45 2.07 12.10
C GLY A 49 14.06 3.18 11.25
N ASP A 50 13.20 4.01 10.61
CA ASP A 50 13.56 5.12 9.72
C ASP A 50 14.52 4.69 8.61
N THR A 51 14.24 3.52 8.03
CA THR A 51 15.15 2.87 7.08
C THR A 51 14.37 2.38 5.86
N ARG A 52 14.84 2.73 4.65
CA ARG A 52 14.40 2.08 3.42
C ARG A 52 15.34 0.95 3.10
N ARG A 53 14.77 -0.21 2.75
CA ARG A 53 15.50 -1.45 2.48
C ARG A 53 15.24 -1.93 1.07
N ARG A 54 16.20 -2.68 0.55
CA ARG A 54 16.10 -3.38 -0.73
C ARG A 54 16.31 -4.87 -0.51
N TRP A 55 15.50 -5.68 -1.17
CA TRP A 55 15.73 -7.12 -1.29
C TRP A 55 15.92 -7.49 -2.77
N ASP A 56 16.86 -8.34 -3.04
CA ASP A 56 17.02 -9.06 -4.31
C ASP A 56 17.59 -10.47 -4.06
N GLU A 57 17.44 -11.38 -5.05
CA GLU A 57 17.88 -12.77 -4.92
C GLU A 57 19.39 -12.94 -4.71
N GLN A 58 20.21 -11.97 -5.08
CA GLN A 58 21.68 -12.05 -5.03
C GLN A 58 22.23 -11.49 -3.72
N SER A 59 21.75 -10.32 -3.34
CA SER A 59 22.28 -9.54 -2.20
C SER A 59 21.49 -9.74 -0.92
N CYS A 60 20.36 -10.50 -0.98
CA CYS A 60 19.40 -10.58 0.11
C CYS A 60 18.89 -9.19 0.49
N ILE A 61 18.89 -8.84 1.79
CA ILE A 61 18.38 -7.54 2.24
C ILE A 61 19.53 -6.58 2.55
N THR A 62 19.43 -5.39 1.98
CA THR A 62 20.38 -4.28 2.19
C THR A 62 19.65 -3.01 2.63
N GLU A 63 20.32 -2.16 3.39
CA GLU A 63 19.88 -0.80 3.69
C GLU A 63 20.23 0.12 2.51
N VAL A 64 19.28 0.91 2.01
CA VAL A 64 19.51 1.84 0.89
C VAL A 64 19.35 3.30 1.26
N ALA A 65 18.57 3.60 2.30
CA ALA A 65 18.47 4.95 2.84
C ALA A 65 18.19 4.94 4.35
N LYS A 66 18.94 5.78 5.09
CA LYS A 66 18.75 6.06 6.51
C LYS A 66 19.35 7.42 6.86
N PRO A 67 18.56 8.42 7.33
CA PRO A 67 17.11 8.35 7.51
C PRO A 67 16.35 8.26 6.19
N SER A 68 15.14 7.69 6.25
CA SER A 68 14.18 7.60 5.13
C SER A 68 13.00 8.56 5.29
N ASN A 69 13.05 9.45 6.31
CA ASN A 69 11.94 10.28 6.78
C ASN A 69 10.72 9.45 7.21
N LYS A 70 10.95 8.25 7.74
CA LYS A 70 9.91 7.26 8.04
C LYS A 70 8.97 7.09 6.84
N GLY A 71 9.58 6.85 5.66
CA GLY A 71 8.83 6.55 4.46
C GLY A 71 7.93 5.34 4.70
N ASN A 72 6.69 5.41 4.20
CA ASN A 72 5.67 4.38 4.33
C ASN A 72 5.34 3.79 2.96
N GLY A 73 4.14 4.02 2.43
CA GLY A 73 3.74 3.55 1.11
C GLY A 73 4.62 4.06 -0.03
N MET A 74 4.85 3.19 -0.99
CA MET A 74 5.67 3.50 -2.16
C MET A 74 5.02 2.96 -3.44
N THR A 75 5.25 3.66 -4.55
CA THR A 75 4.92 3.22 -5.90
C THR A 75 5.94 3.77 -6.90
N LEU A 76 5.82 3.40 -8.17
CA LEU A 76 6.61 3.97 -9.26
C LEU A 76 5.70 4.72 -10.23
N ASP A 77 6.16 5.85 -10.76
CA ASP A 77 5.48 6.52 -11.86
C ASP A 77 5.80 5.85 -13.22
N ALA A 78 5.16 6.28 -14.29
CA ALA A 78 5.33 5.70 -15.62
C ALA A 78 6.79 5.79 -16.13
N GLU A 79 7.55 6.78 -15.69
CA GLU A 79 8.99 6.92 -15.98
C GLU A 79 9.86 6.00 -15.13
N GLY A 80 9.27 5.38 -14.10
CA GLY A 80 9.92 4.48 -13.16
C GLY A 80 10.60 5.21 -12.00
N ARG A 81 10.26 6.49 -11.75
CA ARG A 81 10.73 7.22 -10.56
C ARG A 81 9.95 6.79 -9.34
N LEU A 82 10.60 6.72 -8.20
CA LEU A 82 9.99 6.29 -6.95
C LEU A 82 9.15 7.42 -6.34
N ILE A 83 7.88 7.13 -6.04
CA ILE A 83 6.97 7.98 -5.25
C ILE A 83 6.90 7.40 -3.85
N VAL A 84 7.01 8.25 -2.82
CA VAL A 84 7.03 7.83 -1.40
C VAL A 84 6.16 8.75 -0.57
N CYS A 85 5.36 8.15 0.31
CA CYS A 85 4.72 8.85 1.42
C CYS A 85 5.68 8.93 2.60
N GLU A 86 6.02 10.14 3.05
CA GLU A 86 6.95 10.35 4.17
C GLU A 86 6.19 10.90 5.39
N HIS A 87 6.22 10.16 6.50
CA HIS A 87 5.53 10.54 7.74
C HIS A 87 6.20 11.71 8.46
N VAL A 88 7.54 11.76 8.49
CA VAL A 88 8.28 12.83 9.18
C VAL A 88 8.04 14.19 8.56
N THR A 89 7.96 14.24 7.25
CA THR A 89 7.82 15.48 6.48
C THR A 89 6.37 15.79 6.07
N SER A 90 5.41 14.94 6.45
CA SER A 90 4.00 15.01 6.00
C SER A 90 3.88 15.27 4.51
N SER A 91 4.61 14.52 3.69
CA SER A 91 4.68 14.79 2.26
C SER A 91 4.64 13.53 1.39
N VAL A 92 4.11 13.71 0.18
CA VAL A 92 4.34 12.81 -0.93
C VAL A 92 5.51 13.36 -1.73
N VAL A 93 6.53 12.52 -1.94
CA VAL A 93 7.76 12.91 -2.63
C VAL A 93 8.04 12.00 -3.81
N ARG A 94 8.80 12.51 -4.77
CA ARG A 94 9.34 11.74 -5.90
C ARG A 94 10.85 11.73 -5.82
N MET A 95 11.49 10.61 -6.20
CA MET A 95 12.94 10.47 -6.17
C MET A 95 13.44 9.44 -7.18
N ASP A 96 14.75 9.25 -7.24
CA ASP A 96 15.38 8.26 -8.10
C ASP A 96 14.90 6.83 -7.74
N PRO A 97 14.79 5.93 -8.73
CA PRO A 97 14.17 4.60 -8.57
C PRO A 97 14.99 3.61 -7.73
N ASP A 98 16.23 3.93 -7.38
CA ASP A 98 17.08 3.08 -6.55
C ASP A 98 16.75 3.16 -5.04
N GLY A 99 15.91 4.12 -4.66
CA GLY A 99 15.45 4.32 -3.29
C GLY A 99 16.45 5.01 -2.36
N THR A 100 17.61 5.46 -2.85
CA THR A 100 18.65 6.11 -2.02
C THR A 100 18.29 7.54 -1.61
N GLY A 101 17.26 8.13 -2.21
CA GLY A 101 16.81 9.50 -1.96
C GLY A 101 17.40 10.54 -2.92
N GLY A 102 18.17 10.12 -3.93
CA GLY A 102 18.63 11.02 -4.99
C GLY A 102 17.46 11.65 -5.75
N GLY A 103 17.64 12.88 -6.26
CA GLY A 103 16.62 13.57 -7.03
C GLY A 103 15.32 13.90 -6.29
N ARG A 104 15.32 13.90 -4.93
CA ARG A 104 14.11 14.10 -4.12
C ARG A 104 13.42 15.43 -4.43
N GLU A 105 12.15 15.35 -4.78
CA GLU A 105 11.25 16.45 -5.07
C GLU A 105 9.95 16.29 -4.26
N VAL A 106 9.45 17.34 -3.63
CA VAL A 106 8.17 17.33 -2.93
C VAL A 106 7.05 17.55 -3.92
N LEU A 107 6.11 16.61 -4.01
CA LEU A 107 4.94 16.69 -4.89
C LEU A 107 3.72 17.29 -4.15
N ALA A 108 3.53 16.93 -2.88
CA ALA A 108 2.50 17.51 -2.02
C ALA A 108 2.96 17.48 -0.57
N SER A 109 2.66 18.53 0.19
CA SER A 109 2.90 18.63 1.64
C SER A 109 1.81 19.44 2.35
N HIS A 110 0.96 20.15 1.59
CA HIS A 110 -0.11 21.00 2.12
C HIS A 110 -1.38 20.83 1.27
N TYR A 111 -2.52 21.03 1.89
CA TYR A 111 -3.80 21.22 1.25
C TYR A 111 -4.41 22.53 1.78
N GLU A 112 -4.80 23.48 0.89
CA GLU A 112 -5.33 24.80 1.24
C GLU A 112 -4.47 25.55 2.29
N SER A 113 -3.15 25.50 2.14
CA SER A 113 -2.15 26.10 3.06
C SER A 113 -2.02 25.45 4.43
N LYS A 114 -2.72 24.34 4.71
CA LYS A 114 -2.57 23.53 5.92
C LYS A 114 -1.68 22.34 5.64
N GLU A 115 -0.80 21.98 6.60
CA GLU A 115 0.05 20.80 6.50
C GLU A 115 -0.81 19.53 6.40
N LEU A 116 -0.48 18.62 5.46
CA LEU A 116 -1.08 17.28 5.40
C LEU A 116 -0.85 16.53 6.72
N ASN A 117 -1.72 15.59 7.06
CA ASN A 117 -1.59 14.83 8.31
C ASN A 117 -0.33 13.96 8.31
N SER A 118 -0.34 12.90 7.57
CA SER A 118 0.80 12.02 7.33
C SER A 118 0.50 11.08 6.16
N PRO A 119 0.78 11.50 4.91
CA PRO A 119 0.56 10.65 3.75
C PRO A 119 1.05 9.22 3.99
N ASN A 120 0.18 8.22 3.71
CA ASN A 120 0.39 6.85 4.15
C ASN A 120 0.61 5.88 2.98
N ASP A 121 -0.39 5.64 2.14
CA ASP A 121 -0.24 4.79 0.95
C ASP A 121 -0.53 5.56 -0.34
N VAL A 122 -0.03 5.08 -1.47
CA VAL A 122 0.00 5.83 -2.73
C VAL A 122 -0.10 4.92 -3.94
N VAL A 123 -0.85 5.36 -4.95
CA VAL A 123 -0.95 4.70 -6.26
C VAL A 123 -0.84 5.73 -7.39
N VAL A 124 -0.41 5.29 -8.56
CA VAL A 124 -0.36 6.09 -9.80
C VAL A 124 -1.37 5.53 -10.78
N ALA A 125 -2.19 6.40 -11.34
CA ALA A 125 -3.12 6.05 -12.41
C ALA A 125 -2.44 6.11 -13.79
N SER A 126 -3.07 5.50 -14.79
CA SER A 126 -2.54 5.44 -16.16
C SER A 126 -2.45 6.80 -16.84
N ASP A 127 -3.24 7.79 -16.39
CA ASP A 127 -3.16 9.18 -16.83
C ASP A 127 -1.98 9.97 -16.23
N GLY A 128 -1.26 9.36 -15.25
CA GLY A 128 -0.15 9.96 -14.52
C GLY A 128 -0.56 10.72 -13.27
N SER A 129 -1.84 10.72 -12.89
CA SER A 129 -2.26 11.26 -11.58
C SER A 129 -1.80 10.36 -10.45
N ILE A 130 -1.54 10.96 -9.27
CA ILE A 130 -1.06 10.28 -8.08
C ILE A 130 -2.14 10.42 -7.02
N LEU A 131 -2.67 9.28 -6.52
CA LEU A 131 -3.65 9.27 -5.45
C LEU A 131 -3.00 8.77 -4.16
N PHE A 132 -3.30 9.41 -3.04
CA PHE A 132 -2.73 9.04 -1.74
C PHE A 132 -3.73 9.24 -0.59
N THR A 133 -3.53 8.49 0.47
CA THR A 133 -4.28 8.57 1.73
C THR A 133 -3.50 9.39 2.75
N ASP A 134 -4.21 10.14 3.62
CA ASP A 134 -3.61 11.05 4.59
C ASP A 134 -4.18 10.88 6.01
N PRO A 135 -3.97 9.69 6.64
CA PRO A 135 -4.35 9.43 8.02
C PRO A 135 -3.42 10.13 9.01
N THR A 136 -3.62 9.88 10.30
CA THR A 136 -2.82 10.50 11.37
C THR A 136 -1.73 9.62 11.96
N PHE A 137 -1.46 8.44 11.40
CA PHE A 137 -0.49 7.50 11.94
C PHE A 137 0.92 8.09 12.11
N GLY A 138 1.39 8.89 11.15
CA GLY A 138 2.70 9.54 11.22
C GLY A 138 2.79 10.69 12.24
N ARG A 139 1.69 11.00 12.92
CA ARG A 139 1.66 11.92 14.07
C ARG A 139 1.71 11.20 15.41
N MET A 140 1.74 9.87 15.39
CA MET A 140 1.86 9.05 16.59
C MET A 140 3.32 8.77 16.94
N PRO A 141 3.64 8.62 18.25
CA PRO A 141 4.97 8.20 18.69
C PRO A 141 5.41 6.90 18.01
N GLY A 142 6.66 6.84 17.59
CA GLY A 142 7.23 5.66 16.90
C GLY A 142 7.00 5.63 15.39
N PHE A 143 5.80 6.01 14.92
CA PHE A 143 5.44 5.97 13.50
C PHE A 143 5.77 7.27 12.75
N GLY A 144 5.94 8.37 13.44
CA GLY A 144 6.31 9.66 12.87
C GLY A 144 6.84 10.63 13.89
N ILE A 145 6.45 11.90 13.77
CA ILE A 145 6.74 12.98 14.70
C ILE A 145 5.44 13.48 15.31
N GLU A 146 5.32 13.37 16.63
CA GLU A 146 4.16 13.88 17.37
C GLU A 146 4.05 15.41 17.20
N ARG A 147 2.95 15.84 16.61
CA ARG A 147 2.59 17.25 16.42
C ARG A 147 1.10 17.42 16.19
N ALA A 148 0.58 18.63 16.42
CA ALA A 148 -0.84 18.94 16.21
C ALA A 148 -1.23 18.80 14.74
N GLN A 149 -2.45 18.31 14.46
CA GLN A 149 -3.06 18.37 13.15
C GLN A 149 -3.42 19.83 12.80
N GLU A 150 -3.27 20.19 11.52
CA GLU A 150 -3.79 21.44 10.96
C GLU A 150 -5.12 21.20 10.22
N LEU A 151 -5.29 20.03 9.60
CA LEU A 151 -6.55 19.59 9.00
C LEU A 151 -7.44 18.95 10.07
N ASP A 152 -8.73 19.18 10.02
CA ASP A 152 -9.74 18.62 10.94
C ASP A 152 -10.41 17.34 10.42
N PHE A 153 -9.87 16.77 9.35
CA PHE A 153 -10.29 15.52 8.73
C PHE A 153 -9.09 14.73 8.22
N GLN A 154 -9.31 13.47 7.84
CA GLN A 154 -8.35 12.58 7.18
C GLN A 154 -8.80 12.37 5.73
N GLY A 155 -8.02 12.95 4.80
CA GLY A 155 -8.39 13.01 3.39
C GLY A 155 -7.81 11.88 2.54
N VAL A 156 -8.44 11.69 1.39
CA VAL A 156 -7.85 11.02 0.23
C VAL A 156 -7.70 12.06 -0.87
N TYR A 157 -6.54 12.15 -1.45
CA TYR A 157 -6.20 13.23 -2.38
C TYR A 157 -5.71 12.70 -3.73
N ARG A 158 -5.84 13.56 -4.74
CA ARG A 158 -5.28 13.36 -6.07
C ARG A 158 -4.36 14.52 -6.44
N ILE A 159 -3.13 14.23 -6.83
CA ILE A 159 -2.25 15.17 -7.53
C ILE A 159 -2.53 14.98 -9.03
N PRO A 160 -2.91 16.04 -9.77
CA PRO A 160 -3.24 15.93 -11.20
C PRO A 160 -2.05 15.44 -12.04
N PRO A 161 -2.29 14.92 -13.25
CA PRO A 161 -1.24 14.62 -14.21
C PRO A 161 -0.36 15.85 -14.47
N GLY A 162 0.96 15.67 -14.42
CA GLY A 162 1.92 16.77 -14.58
C GLY A 162 2.17 17.60 -13.32
N GLY A 163 1.52 17.30 -12.20
CA GLY A 163 1.71 17.97 -10.91
C GLY A 163 0.68 19.06 -10.64
N GLY A 164 0.91 19.83 -9.57
CA GLY A 164 0.01 20.89 -9.11
C GLY A 164 -0.48 20.62 -7.68
N ASP A 165 -1.38 21.49 -7.20
CA ASP A 165 -1.92 21.35 -5.84
C ASP A 165 -2.78 20.09 -5.71
N PRO A 166 -2.69 19.37 -4.57
CA PRO A 166 -3.53 18.21 -4.34
C PRO A 166 -5.01 18.58 -4.28
N GLN A 167 -5.83 17.76 -4.91
CA GLN A 167 -7.29 17.87 -4.94
C GLN A 167 -7.87 16.88 -3.94
N LEU A 168 -8.75 17.34 -3.05
CA LEU A 168 -9.45 16.47 -2.11
C LEU A 168 -10.51 15.66 -2.86
N LEU A 169 -10.46 14.33 -2.72
CA LEU A 169 -11.44 13.42 -3.26
C LEU A 169 -12.49 13.01 -2.22
N VAL A 170 -12.05 12.71 -0.99
CA VAL A 170 -12.89 12.22 0.11
C VAL A 170 -12.33 12.71 1.44
N ASP A 171 -13.21 13.12 2.37
CA ASP A 171 -12.88 13.62 3.71
C ASP A 171 -13.65 12.95 4.85
N ASP A 172 -14.39 11.87 4.55
CA ASP A 172 -15.27 11.20 5.51
C ASP A 172 -14.74 9.87 6.05
N PHE A 173 -13.45 9.56 5.82
CA PHE A 173 -12.76 8.43 6.47
C PHE A 173 -12.33 8.79 7.90
N VAL A 174 -12.16 7.76 8.76
CA VAL A 174 -11.55 7.94 10.09
C VAL A 174 -10.04 7.77 9.99
N GLN A 175 -9.59 6.66 9.40
CA GLN A 175 -8.16 6.42 9.13
C GLN A 175 -8.03 5.76 7.74
N PRO A 176 -8.07 6.55 6.65
CA PRO A 176 -7.85 6.00 5.30
C PRO A 176 -6.42 5.45 5.21
N ASN A 177 -6.28 4.22 4.71
CA ASN A 177 -5.00 3.54 4.68
C ASN A 177 -4.71 3.00 3.27
N GLY A 178 -4.70 1.68 3.05
CA GLY A 178 -4.42 1.10 1.76
C GLY A 178 -5.41 1.53 0.68
N LEU A 179 -4.91 1.71 -0.54
CA LEU A 179 -5.73 1.99 -1.70
C LEU A 179 -5.20 1.25 -2.94
N CYS A 180 -6.10 0.89 -3.86
CA CYS A 180 -5.73 0.32 -5.15
C CYS A 180 -6.84 0.53 -6.18
N PHE A 181 -6.47 0.51 -7.47
CA PHE A 181 -7.41 0.52 -8.58
C PHE A 181 -7.82 -0.89 -8.99
N SER A 182 -9.01 -1.02 -9.62
CA SER A 182 -9.33 -2.18 -10.47
C SER A 182 -8.39 -2.25 -11.68
N PRO A 183 -8.30 -3.41 -12.39
CA PRO A 183 -7.40 -3.55 -13.53
C PRO A 183 -7.61 -2.53 -14.65
N ASP A 184 -8.85 -2.12 -14.87
CA ASP A 184 -9.26 -1.13 -15.89
C ASP A 184 -9.32 0.30 -15.35
N GLU A 185 -8.97 0.51 -14.07
CA GLU A 185 -9.01 1.77 -13.35
C GLU A 185 -10.41 2.44 -13.27
N SER A 186 -11.47 1.70 -13.57
CA SER A 186 -12.85 2.19 -13.42
C SER A 186 -13.30 2.27 -11.96
N LEU A 187 -12.62 1.53 -11.07
CA LEU A 187 -12.92 1.50 -9.63
C LEU A 187 -11.67 1.84 -8.82
N LEU A 188 -11.88 2.60 -7.75
CA LEU A 188 -10.90 2.85 -6.70
C LEU A 188 -11.38 2.20 -5.41
N TYR A 189 -10.55 1.35 -4.82
CA TYR A 189 -10.77 0.74 -3.52
C TYR A 189 -9.93 1.45 -2.47
N ILE A 190 -10.52 1.77 -1.32
CA ILE A 190 -9.84 2.40 -0.18
C ILE A 190 -10.35 1.75 1.08
N ASN A 191 -9.45 1.39 1.99
CA ASN A 191 -9.87 0.89 3.29
C ASN A 191 -9.78 1.96 4.39
N ASP A 192 -10.51 1.72 5.48
CA ASP A 192 -10.49 2.51 6.71
C ASP A 192 -10.06 1.58 7.85
N THR A 193 -8.89 1.82 8.40
CA THR A 193 -8.33 0.98 9.47
C THR A 193 -9.23 0.96 10.71
N ASP A 194 -9.71 2.12 11.16
CA ASP A 194 -10.55 2.24 12.35
C ASP A 194 -11.95 1.61 12.17
N ARG A 195 -12.51 1.76 10.96
CA ARG A 195 -13.82 1.17 10.63
C ARG A 195 -13.75 -0.27 10.18
N ALA A 196 -12.55 -0.81 10.02
CA ALA A 196 -12.29 -2.20 9.61
C ALA A 196 -13.03 -2.63 8.34
N HIS A 197 -13.11 -1.74 7.33
CA HIS A 197 -13.86 -1.97 6.10
C HIS A 197 -13.10 -1.49 4.84
N ILE A 198 -13.57 -1.94 3.68
CA ILE A 198 -13.16 -1.44 2.36
C ILE A 198 -14.35 -0.71 1.75
N ARG A 199 -14.10 0.48 1.22
CA ARG A 199 -15.04 1.19 0.34
C ARG A 199 -14.58 1.11 -1.11
N VAL A 200 -15.51 1.10 -2.04
CA VAL A 200 -15.27 1.18 -3.47
C VAL A 200 -15.99 2.39 -4.06
N PHE A 201 -15.30 3.07 -4.97
CA PHE A 201 -15.72 4.29 -5.65
C PHE A 201 -15.61 4.09 -7.16
N ASP A 202 -16.59 4.57 -7.91
CA ASP A 202 -16.47 4.64 -9.37
C ASP A 202 -15.60 5.84 -9.72
N MET A 203 -14.64 5.65 -10.63
CA MET A 203 -13.78 6.72 -11.17
C MET A 203 -14.49 7.41 -12.33
N GLU A 204 -14.51 8.74 -12.31
CA GLU A 204 -15.08 9.55 -13.37
C GLU A 204 -13.99 10.01 -14.36
N ASP A 205 -14.37 10.34 -15.59
CA ASP A 205 -13.44 10.75 -16.66
C ASP A 205 -12.60 12.00 -16.31
N ASP A 206 -13.08 12.87 -15.42
CA ASP A 206 -12.37 14.06 -14.94
C ASP A 206 -11.41 13.77 -13.77
N GLY A 207 -11.35 12.51 -13.32
CA GLY A 207 -10.55 12.05 -12.20
C GLY A 207 -11.17 12.31 -10.83
N SER A 208 -12.42 12.76 -10.77
CA SER A 208 -13.23 12.73 -9.55
C SER A 208 -13.75 11.31 -9.27
N ILE A 209 -14.35 11.12 -8.11
CA ILE A 209 -14.89 9.82 -7.71
C ILE A 209 -16.33 9.94 -7.26
N SER A 210 -17.10 8.85 -7.41
CA SER A 210 -18.48 8.75 -6.91
C SER A 210 -18.55 8.85 -5.39
N LYS A 211 -19.76 8.84 -4.80
CA LYS A 211 -19.97 8.84 -3.34
C LYS A 211 -19.37 7.60 -2.64
N GLY A 212 -19.16 6.51 -3.37
CA GLY A 212 -18.66 5.25 -2.84
C GLY A 212 -19.69 4.45 -2.03
N ARG A 213 -19.39 3.17 -1.86
CA ARG A 213 -20.15 2.20 -1.06
C ARG A 213 -19.22 1.26 -0.33
N VAL A 214 -19.66 0.66 0.77
CA VAL A 214 -18.90 -0.41 1.43
C VAL A 214 -18.89 -1.64 0.53
N LEU A 215 -17.68 -2.16 0.26
CA LEU A 215 -17.46 -3.40 -0.48
C LEU A 215 -17.41 -4.61 0.46
N ALA A 216 -16.63 -4.48 1.53
CA ALA A 216 -16.43 -5.51 2.55
C ALA A 216 -16.29 -4.85 3.91
N ASP A 217 -16.78 -5.50 4.96
CA ASP A 217 -16.84 -4.98 6.32
C ASP A 217 -16.38 -6.05 7.32
N GLY A 218 -15.97 -5.64 8.53
CA GLY A 218 -15.55 -6.56 9.58
C GLY A 218 -14.18 -7.22 9.33
N ILE A 219 -13.26 -6.54 8.66
CA ILE A 219 -11.89 -7.01 8.42
C ILE A 219 -11.02 -6.62 9.62
N GLY A 220 -11.12 -7.38 10.70
CA GLY A 220 -10.44 -7.08 11.97
C GLY A 220 -11.30 -6.29 12.94
N THR A 221 -10.65 -5.70 13.93
CA THR A 221 -11.32 -5.01 15.04
C THR A 221 -11.26 -3.48 14.96
N GLY A 222 -10.39 -2.93 14.12
CA GLY A 222 -10.09 -1.50 14.10
C GLY A 222 -9.27 -1.02 15.30
N ASP A 223 -8.87 -1.93 16.18
CA ASP A 223 -8.08 -1.61 17.36
C ASP A 223 -6.58 -1.74 17.09
N LEU A 224 -5.87 -0.61 17.08
CA LEU A 224 -4.43 -0.54 16.85
C LEU A 224 -3.62 -1.38 17.85
N GLU A 225 -4.08 -1.53 19.10
CA GLU A 225 -3.38 -2.31 20.11
C GLU A 225 -3.48 -3.81 19.83
N SER A 226 -4.54 -4.26 19.17
CA SER A 226 -4.73 -5.67 18.82
C SER A 226 -3.80 -6.13 17.70
N GLY A 227 -3.38 -5.22 16.80
CA GLY A 227 -2.67 -5.53 15.57
C GLY A 227 -3.53 -6.29 14.54
N GLU A 228 -4.84 -6.43 14.79
CA GLU A 228 -5.80 -7.05 13.88
C GLU A 228 -6.46 -5.99 13.01
N LEU A 229 -5.69 -5.44 12.08
CA LEU A 229 -6.06 -4.27 11.29
C LEU A 229 -6.15 -4.58 9.80
N VAL A 230 -7.03 -3.84 9.12
CA VAL A 230 -6.93 -3.64 7.67
C VAL A 230 -5.92 -2.51 7.42
N ASP A 231 -4.96 -2.76 6.51
CA ASP A 231 -3.84 -1.86 6.23
C ASP A 231 -3.58 -1.81 4.71
N GLY A 232 -2.45 -2.23 4.19
CA GLY A 232 -2.18 -2.22 2.77
C GLY A 232 -3.08 -3.13 1.94
N MET A 233 -3.31 -2.77 0.68
CA MET A 233 -4.15 -3.55 -0.24
C MET A 233 -3.71 -3.39 -1.69
N LYS A 234 -3.96 -4.41 -2.49
CA LYS A 234 -3.72 -4.43 -3.95
C LYS A 234 -4.83 -5.18 -4.68
N CYS A 235 -4.95 -4.94 -5.97
CA CYS A 235 -5.85 -5.66 -6.85
C CYS A 235 -5.04 -6.56 -7.79
N ASP A 236 -5.53 -7.77 -8.08
CA ASP A 236 -4.92 -8.64 -9.07
C ASP A 236 -5.44 -8.37 -10.49
N GLU A 237 -4.87 -9.05 -11.48
CA GLU A 237 -5.21 -8.90 -12.90
C GLU A 237 -6.65 -9.28 -13.25
N HIS A 238 -7.35 -9.98 -12.35
CA HIS A 238 -8.74 -10.40 -12.51
C HIS A 238 -9.73 -9.55 -11.71
N GLY A 239 -9.23 -8.58 -10.93
CA GLY A 239 -10.05 -7.68 -10.13
C GLY A 239 -10.32 -8.15 -8.71
N TYR A 240 -9.72 -9.26 -8.26
CA TYR A 240 -9.82 -9.65 -6.84
C TYR A 240 -9.04 -8.69 -5.97
N VAL A 241 -9.63 -8.33 -4.83
CA VAL A 241 -9.03 -7.41 -3.87
C VAL A 241 -8.31 -8.22 -2.79
N TRP A 242 -7.01 -8.01 -2.68
CA TRP A 242 -6.12 -8.61 -1.70
C TRP A 242 -5.79 -7.55 -0.67
N VAL A 243 -6.14 -7.77 0.59
CA VAL A 243 -5.98 -6.79 1.66
C VAL A 243 -5.41 -7.45 2.90
N THR A 244 -4.59 -6.72 3.63
CA THR A 244 -4.10 -7.17 4.92
C THR A 244 -5.24 -7.19 5.95
N GLY A 245 -5.13 -8.08 6.91
CA GLY A 245 -6.11 -8.23 7.98
C GLY A 245 -5.61 -9.21 9.04
N PRO A 246 -6.44 -9.56 10.03
CA PRO A 246 -6.08 -10.52 11.04
C PRO A 246 -5.53 -11.82 10.46
N LYS A 247 -4.36 -12.25 10.93
CA LYS A 247 -3.66 -13.49 10.55
C LYS A 247 -3.08 -13.54 9.13
N GLY A 248 -3.17 -12.48 8.31
CA GLY A 248 -2.56 -12.51 6.99
C GLY A 248 -3.25 -11.66 5.95
N VAL A 249 -3.29 -12.17 4.72
CA VAL A 249 -3.87 -11.48 3.56
C VAL A 249 -5.22 -12.08 3.22
N TRP A 250 -6.27 -11.27 3.29
CA TRP A 250 -7.65 -11.60 2.97
C TRP A 250 -7.94 -11.34 1.50
N ILE A 251 -8.72 -12.20 0.86
CA ILE A 251 -9.03 -12.09 -0.56
C ILE A 251 -10.53 -11.99 -0.75
N PHE A 252 -10.95 -10.97 -1.53
CA PHE A 252 -12.35 -10.70 -1.88
C PHE A 252 -12.54 -10.70 -3.39
N THR A 253 -13.72 -11.13 -3.83
CA THR A 253 -14.15 -10.94 -5.22
C THR A 253 -14.36 -9.45 -5.51
N PRO A 254 -14.44 -9.03 -6.79
CA PRO A 254 -14.82 -7.67 -7.17
C PRO A 254 -16.19 -7.22 -6.62
N SER A 255 -17.06 -8.17 -6.26
CA SER A 255 -18.37 -7.92 -5.64
C SER A 255 -18.34 -7.87 -4.10
N GLY A 256 -17.19 -8.16 -3.48
CA GLY A 256 -17.01 -8.11 -2.02
C GLY A 256 -17.26 -9.45 -1.31
N GLU A 257 -17.41 -10.57 -2.03
CA GLU A 257 -17.50 -11.90 -1.43
C GLU A 257 -16.13 -12.32 -0.90
N TYR A 258 -16.06 -12.77 0.34
CA TYR A 258 -14.84 -13.26 0.97
C TYR A 258 -14.49 -14.67 0.50
N LEU A 259 -13.30 -14.87 -0.03
CA LEU A 259 -12.82 -16.16 -0.55
C LEU A 259 -11.95 -16.93 0.44
N GLY A 260 -11.31 -16.24 1.37
CA GLY A 260 -10.42 -16.85 2.34
C GLY A 260 -9.15 -16.03 2.58
N ILE A 261 -8.13 -16.67 3.17
CA ILE A 261 -6.92 -16.00 3.66
C ILE A 261 -5.66 -16.78 3.28
N VAL A 262 -4.61 -16.05 2.95
CA VAL A 262 -3.23 -16.53 2.99
C VAL A 262 -2.66 -16.16 4.36
N GLU A 263 -2.47 -17.17 5.23
CA GLU A 263 -2.03 -16.97 6.61
C GLU A 263 -0.54 -16.61 6.66
N ILE A 264 -0.21 -15.51 7.31
CA ILE A 264 1.15 -15.03 7.54
C ILE A 264 1.42 -15.10 9.05
N PRO A 265 2.61 -15.57 9.49
CA PRO A 265 2.91 -15.77 10.91
C PRO A 265 2.95 -14.51 11.79
N GLU A 266 2.98 -13.32 11.19
CA GLU A 266 3.06 -12.02 11.85
C GLU A 266 1.95 -11.09 11.35
N GLY A 267 1.67 -10.01 12.07
CA GLY A 267 0.80 -8.93 11.59
C GLY A 267 1.34 -8.34 10.29
N VAL A 268 0.50 -8.20 9.29
CA VAL A 268 0.86 -7.77 7.93
C VAL A 268 0.57 -6.29 7.77
N GLY A 269 1.59 -5.50 7.35
CA GLY A 269 1.42 -4.09 7.01
C GLY A 269 0.91 -3.91 5.58
N ASN A 270 1.55 -4.52 4.60
CA ASN A 270 1.21 -4.28 3.19
C ASN A 270 1.54 -5.51 2.32
N LEU A 271 1.32 -5.40 1.01
CA LEU A 271 1.61 -6.44 0.02
C LEU A 271 1.91 -5.84 -1.35
N HIS A 272 2.69 -6.54 -2.16
CA HIS A 272 2.92 -6.14 -3.55
C HIS A 272 3.37 -7.35 -4.39
N TRP A 273 2.87 -7.46 -5.62
CA TRP A 273 3.40 -8.45 -6.55
C TRP A 273 4.76 -8.04 -7.11
N GLY A 274 5.56 -9.04 -7.45
CA GLY A 274 6.85 -8.83 -8.06
C GLY A 274 7.44 -10.12 -8.62
N GLY A 275 8.76 -10.10 -8.83
CA GLY A 275 9.47 -11.18 -9.49
C GLY A 275 9.42 -11.09 -11.02
N PRO A 276 10.23 -11.90 -11.73
CA PRO A 276 10.33 -11.81 -13.19
C PRO A 276 8.99 -12.02 -13.91
N ASP A 277 8.13 -12.90 -13.34
CA ASP A 277 6.84 -13.28 -13.93
C ASP A 277 5.66 -12.54 -13.27
N TRP A 278 5.92 -11.63 -12.32
CA TRP A 278 4.90 -10.89 -11.57
C TRP A 278 3.90 -11.80 -10.83
N SER A 279 4.37 -12.96 -10.35
CA SER A 279 3.58 -13.99 -9.67
C SER A 279 4.04 -14.28 -8.24
N TRP A 280 5.00 -13.53 -7.73
CA TRP A 280 5.39 -13.56 -6.34
C TRP A 280 4.71 -12.42 -5.58
N LEU A 281 3.90 -12.77 -4.58
CA LEU A 281 3.35 -11.79 -3.64
C LEU A 281 4.36 -11.61 -2.49
N PHE A 282 4.94 -10.42 -2.39
CA PHE A 282 5.79 -10.01 -1.28
C PHE A 282 4.92 -9.39 -0.20
N VAL A 283 5.16 -9.78 1.05
CA VAL A 283 4.32 -9.44 2.20
C VAL A 283 5.22 -8.94 3.33
N PRO A 284 5.43 -7.62 3.43
CA PRO A 284 5.98 -7.01 4.62
C PRO A 284 5.05 -7.25 5.81
N ALA A 285 5.63 -7.75 6.89
CA ALA A 285 4.92 -8.00 8.14
C ALA A 285 5.72 -7.37 9.30
N THR A 286 5.24 -7.43 10.52
CA THR A 286 5.80 -6.66 11.64
C THR A 286 7.33 -6.66 11.67
N THR A 287 7.97 -7.83 11.85
CA THR A 287 9.44 -7.89 11.96
C THR A 287 10.13 -8.57 10.80
N SER A 288 9.38 -9.00 9.79
CA SER A 288 9.88 -9.88 8.72
C SER A 288 9.30 -9.51 7.36
N LEU A 289 9.99 -9.96 6.32
CA LEU A 289 9.51 -9.94 4.94
C LEU A 289 9.24 -11.38 4.50
N TYR A 290 8.03 -11.62 4.00
CA TYR A 290 7.60 -12.91 3.45
C TYR A 290 7.37 -12.81 1.95
N ARG A 291 7.34 -13.97 1.28
CA ARG A 291 6.80 -14.10 -0.07
C ARG A 291 6.01 -15.39 -0.23
N VAL A 292 5.06 -15.38 -1.13
CA VAL A 292 4.26 -16.54 -1.53
C VAL A 292 4.03 -16.53 -3.02
N ALA A 293 4.15 -17.71 -3.67
CA ALA A 293 3.84 -17.84 -5.09
C ALA A 293 2.33 -17.84 -5.30
N THR A 294 1.84 -17.05 -6.24
CA THR A 294 0.44 -16.97 -6.65
C THR A 294 0.25 -17.51 -8.06
N LYS A 295 -0.97 -17.98 -8.37
CA LYS A 295 -1.38 -18.38 -9.72
C LYS A 295 -1.91 -17.21 -10.54
N THR A 296 -2.26 -16.13 -9.87
CA THR A 296 -2.63 -14.83 -10.45
C THR A 296 -1.46 -13.86 -10.36
N ARG A 297 -1.56 -12.74 -11.04
CA ARG A 297 -0.59 -11.64 -11.01
C ARG A 297 -1.23 -10.40 -10.44
N GLY A 298 -0.43 -9.48 -9.93
CA GLY A 298 -0.90 -8.13 -9.64
C GLY A 298 -1.42 -7.45 -10.91
N ARG A 299 -2.37 -6.53 -10.74
CA ARG A 299 -2.81 -5.69 -11.87
C ARG A 299 -1.61 -5.06 -12.56
N ARG A 300 -1.75 -4.77 -13.86
CA ARG A 300 -0.70 -4.04 -14.58
C ARG A 300 -0.64 -2.59 -14.09
N GLU A 301 0.55 -2.13 -13.74
CA GLU A 301 0.78 -0.77 -13.26
C GLU A 301 1.44 0.11 -14.33
N PRO A 302 1.31 1.47 -14.27
CA PRO A 302 1.79 2.37 -15.32
C PRO A 302 3.27 2.23 -15.67
N PHE A 303 4.13 1.92 -14.69
CA PHE A 303 5.56 1.73 -14.90
C PHE A 303 5.96 0.43 -15.64
N MET A 304 4.99 -0.44 -15.90
CA MET A 304 5.16 -1.68 -16.67
C MET A 304 4.87 -1.50 -18.16
N SER A 305 4.49 -0.30 -18.58
CA SER A 305 4.13 0.00 -19.97
C SER A 305 5.36 0.15 -20.86
#